data_d88b3ac779e2feee0f76f7ef575ccab2
#
_entry.id   d88b3ac779e2feee0f76f7ef575ccab2
#
_cell.length_a   1.000
_cell.length_b   1.000
_cell.length_c   1.000
_cell.angle_alpha   90.00
_cell.angle_beta   90.00
_cell.angle_gamma   90.00
#
_symmetry.space_group_name_H-M   'P 1'
#
loop_
_entity.id
_entity.type
_entity.pdbx_description
1 polymer ?
#
loop_
_entity_poly.entity_id
_entity_poly.type
_entity_poly.pdbx_seq_one_letter_code
_entity_poly.pdbx_strand_id
1 'polypeptide(L)'
;MIEFFKTQHLVESMVSERIVPGVNYAFIKKKQVFTSTVGFASLIPKVEQLSPFALYDLASLTKVLGTTNVFLKLKEEGKLNFTEPLKDFIPEFKDERIRLSDLLTHTSGIRGWIPNRDELAAPDLLKAIIGLPVTDEFKTKMRYADTNFILLGLV
;
A
#
# COMPACT_ATOMS: atom_id res chain seq x y z
N MET A 1 -21.68 -7.55 -26.08
CA MET A 1 -21.66 -6.54 -24.99
C MET A 1 -21.29 -7.26 -23.72
N ILE A 2 -20.26 -6.82 -23.01
CA ILE A 2 -19.86 -7.47 -21.76
C ILE A 2 -20.73 -6.83 -20.67
N GLU A 3 -21.63 -7.63 -20.12
CA GLU A 3 -22.49 -7.15 -19.05
C GLU A 3 -21.76 -7.18 -17.71
N PHE A 4 -21.31 -6.00 -17.24
CA PHE A 4 -20.89 -5.78 -15.85
C PHE A 4 -22.03 -5.26 -14.97
N PHE A 5 -23.26 -5.51 -15.39
CA PHE A 5 -24.45 -4.91 -14.82
C PHE A 5 -24.54 -5.02 -13.29
N LYS A 6 -24.28 -6.19 -12.74
CA LYS A 6 -24.33 -6.39 -11.28
C LYS A 6 -23.26 -5.57 -10.55
N THR A 7 -22.03 -5.55 -11.06
CA THR A 7 -20.93 -4.78 -10.46
C THR A 7 -21.15 -3.28 -10.62
N GLN A 8 -21.64 -2.86 -11.78
CA GLN A 8 -21.99 -1.47 -12.02
C GLN A 8 -23.07 -1.01 -11.04
N HIS A 9 -24.15 -1.77 -10.90
CA HIS A 9 -25.23 -1.45 -9.97
C HIS A 9 -24.73 -1.37 -8.52
N LEU A 10 -23.85 -2.31 -8.09
CA LEU A 10 -23.25 -2.28 -6.77
C LEU A 10 -22.42 -1.00 -6.55
N VAL A 11 -21.59 -0.62 -7.52
CA VAL A 11 -20.77 0.60 -7.41
C VAL A 11 -21.62 1.86 -7.36
N GLU A 12 -22.65 1.93 -8.21
CA GLU A 12 -23.57 3.06 -8.24
C GLU A 12 -24.43 3.15 -6.97
N SER A 13 -24.81 2.01 -6.37
CA SER A 13 -25.55 2.00 -5.11
C SER A 13 -24.73 2.56 -3.95
N MET A 14 -23.40 2.39 -3.94
CA MET A 14 -22.54 2.98 -2.92
C MET A 14 -22.64 4.52 -2.89
N VAL A 15 -22.83 5.14 -4.05
CA VAL A 15 -23.01 6.60 -4.16
C VAL A 15 -24.45 6.99 -3.78
N SER A 16 -25.46 6.28 -4.28
CA SER A 16 -26.87 6.59 -3.99
C SER A 16 -27.22 6.38 -2.51
N GLU A 17 -26.60 5.41 -1.85
CA GLU A 17 -26.72 5.14 -0.42
C GLU A 17 -25.78 6.02 0.45
N ARG A 18 -25.03 6.94 -0.18
CA ARG A 18 -24.12 7.87 0.49
C ARG A 18 -22.97 7.19 1.29
N ILE A 19 -22.56 5.99 0.90
CA ILE A 19 -21.39 5.31 1.47
C ILE A 19 -20.11 6.04 1.06
N VAL A 20 -20.06 6.49 -0.21
CA VAL A 20 -19.00 7.36 -0.75
C VAL A 20 -19.63 8.53 -1.49
N PRO A 21 -18.97 9.71 -1.55
CA PRO A 21 -19.49 10.86 -2.28
C PRO A 21 -19.53 10.65 -3.79
N GLY A 22 -18.57 9.92 -4.34
CA GLY A 22 -18.47 9.62 -5.75
C GLY A 22 -17.39 8.60 -6.05
N VAL A 23 -17.40 8.06 -7.27
CA VAL A 23 -16.48 7.02 -7.69
C VAL A 23 -16.16 7.12 -9.19
N ASN A 24 -14.88 6.99 -9.52
CA ASN A 24 -14.39 6.67 -10.85
C ASN A 24 -14.04 5.20 -10.90
N TYR A 25 -14.55 4.46 -11.88
CA TYR A 25 -14.25 3.04 -12.01
C TYR A 25 -14.07 2.62 -13.46
N ALA A 26 -13.34 1.53 -13.64
CA ALA A 26 -13.11 0.91 -14.93
C ALA A 26 -13.32 -0.60 -14.86
N PHE A 27 -13.95 -1.17 -15.89
CA PHE A 27 -14.00 -2.60 -16.11
C PHE A 27 -13.10 -2.95 -17.28
N ILE A 28 -12.18 -3.87 -17.05
CA ILE A 28 -11.24 -4.33 -18.07
C ILE A 28 -11.49 -5.82 -18.31
N LYS A 29 -11.86 -6.17 -19.56
CA LYS A 29 -12.00 -7.57 -19.96
C LYS A 29 -11.36 -7.78 -21.32
N LYS A 30 -10.36 -8.67 -21.38
CA LYS A 30 -9.51 -8.84 -22.56
C LYS A 30 -8.84 -7.51 -22.90
N LYS A 31 -9.13 -6.93 -24.07
CA LYS A 31 -8.61 -5.63 -24.53
C LYS A 31 -9.64 -4.50 -24.47
N GLN A 32 -10.83 -4.76 -23.93
CA GLN A 32 -11.90 -3.77 -23.83
C GLN A 32 -11.87 -3.11 -22.44
N VAL A 33 -11.94 -1.79 -22.43
CA VAL A 33 -11.96 -0.97 -21.23
C VAL A 33 -13.27 -0.16 -21.23
N PHE A 34 -14.00 -0.25 -20.13
CA PHE A 34 -15.22 0.54 -19.87
C PHE A 34 -14.96 1.38 -18.64
N THR A 35 -15.14 2.68 -18.76
CA THR A 35 -14.96 3.63 -17.65
C THR A 35 -16.27 4.33 -17.35
N SER A 36 -16.50 4.67 -16.10
CA SER A 36 -17.62 5.49 -15.68
C SER A 36 -17.25 6.35 -14.47
N THR A 37 -17.99 7.44 -14.32
CA THR A 37 -17.86 8.42 -13.24
C THR A 37 -19.24 8.68 -12.67
N VAL A 38 -19.41 8.51 -11.36
CA VAL A 38 -20.68 8.68 -10.66
C VAL A 38 -20.48 9.51 -9.41
N GLY A 39 -21.38 10.48 -9.15
CA GLY A 39 -21.41 11.27 -7.93
C GLY A 39 -20.47 12.47 -7.93
N PHE A 40 -19.94 12.81 -6.76
CA PHE A 40 -19.27 14.06 -6.48
C PHE A 40 -17.84 13.83 -5.96
N ALA A 41 -16.95 14.77 -6.22
CA ALA A 41 -15.60 14.79 -5.65
C ALA A 41 -15.63 15.18 -4.16
N SER A 42 -16.54 16.08 -3.81
CA SER A 42 -16.75 16.54 -2.43
C SER A 42 -18.22 16.88 -2.20
N LEU A 43 -18.69 16.66 -0.99
CA LEU A 43 -19.99 17.11 -0.50
C LEU A 43 -19.87 18.22 0.54
N ILE A 44 -18.75 18.33 1.22
CA ILE A 44 -18.47 19.26 2.33
C ILE A 44 -17.06 19.82 2.13
N PRO A 45 -16.87 21.12 2.31
CA PRO A 45 -17.82 22.17 2.65
C PRO A 45 -18.68 22.61 1.47
N LYS A 46 -18.33 22.19 0.25
CA LYS A 46 -19.00 22.57 -0.99
C LYS A 46 -19.18 21.33 -1.86
N VAL A 47 -20.34 21.26 -2.52
CA VAL A 47 -20.60 20.20 -3.50
C VAL A 47 -19.77 20.48 -4.76
N GLU A 48 -18.92 19.53 -5.14
CA GLU A 48 -18.09 19.61 -6.34
C GLU A 48 -18.29 18.37 -7.20
N GLN A 49 -18.50 18.58 -8.50
CA GLN A 49 -18.67 17.47 -9.45
C GLN A 49 -17.42 16.63 -9.57
N LEU A 50 -17.57 15.32 -9.60
CA LEU A 50 -16.46 14.41 -9.84
C LEU A 50 -16.07 14.43 -11.32
N SER A 51 -14.81 14.70 -11.60
CA SER A 51 -14.25 14.62 -12.94
C SER A 51 -13.83 13.20 -13.27
N PRO A 52 -14.01 12.70 -14.51
CA PRO A 52 -13.41 11.45 -14.95
C PRO A 52 -11.86 11.50 -14.96
N PHE A 53 -11.28 12.70 -14.90
CA PHE A 53 -9.84 12.94 -14.84
C PHE A 53 -9.38 13.38 -13.45
N ALA A 54 -10.17 13.12 -12.42
CA ALA A 54 -9.80 13.44 -11.06
C ALA A 54 -8.50 12.73 -10.65
N LEU A 55 -7.61 13.45 -9.99
CA LEU A 55 -6.40 12.89 -9.41
C LEU A 55 -6.73 12.35 -8.02
N TYR A 56 -6.30 11.12 -7.78
CA TYR A 56 -6.45 10.45 -6.49
C TYR A 56 -5.09 10.25 -5.85
N ASP A 57 -5.06 10.35 -4.52
CA ASP A 57 -3.92 9.85 -3.76
C ASP A 57 -3.79 8.33 -4.00
N LEU A 58 -2.59 7.90 -4.34
CA LEU A 58 -2.31 6.49 -4.58
C LEU A 58 -2.41 5.65 -3.31
N ALA A 59 -2.31 6.28 -2.13
CA ALA A 59 -2.31 5.58 -0.86
C ALA A 59 -1.43 4.33 -0.91
N SER A 60 -1.93 3.17 -0.53
CA SER A 60 -1.14 1.93 -0.54
C SER A 60 -0.78 1.38 -1.92
N LEU A 61 -1.35 1.90 -3.01
CA LEU A 61 -0.84 1.59 -4.35
C LEU A 61 0.61 2.06 -4.53
N THR A 62 1.06 3.04 -3.74
CA THR A 62 2.47 3.46 -3.67
C THR A 62 3.41 2.29 -3.43
N LYS A 63 3.00 1.28 -2.64
CA LYS A 63 3.81 0.10 -2.37
C LYS A 63 4.15 -0.68 -3.63
N VAL A 64 3.16 -0.89 -4.49
CA VAL A 64 3.32 -1.70 -5.71
C VAL A 64 3.75 -0.86 -6.91
N LEU A 65 3.28 0.37 -7.05
CA LEU A 65 3.62 1.25 -8.18
C LEU A 65 4.93 2.02 -7.96
N GLY A 66 5.26 2.33 -6.72
CA GLY A 66 6.50 3.03 -6.33
C GLY A 66 7.56 2.04 -5.82
N THR A 67 7.52 1.72 -4.52
CA THR A 67 8.57 0.99 -3.82
C THR A 67 8.94 -0.33 -4.50
N THR A 68 7.97 -1.19 -4.82
CA THR A 68 8.25 -2.49 -5.45
C THR A 68 8.94 -2.32 -6.80
N ASN A 69 8.52 -1.36 -7.63
CA ASN A 69 9.16 -1.13 -8.93
C ASN A 69 10.60 -0.61 -8.78
N VAL A 70 10.88 0.22 -7.78
CA VAL A 70 12.25 0.65 -7.45
C VAL A 70 13.10 -0.57 -7.09
N PHE A 71 12.61 -1.45 -6.23
CA PHE A 71 13.31 -2.68 -5.84
C PHE A 71 13.55 -3.63 -7.01
N LEU A 72 12.57 -3.79 -7.91
CA LEU A 72 12.73 -4.56 -9.14
C LEU A 72 13.84 -3.97 -10.03
N LYS A 73 13.87 -2.65 -10.15
CA LYS A 73 14.90 -1.95 -10.94
C LYS A 73 16.28 -2.08 -10.32
N LEU A 74 16.42 -1.90 -9.01
CA LEU A 74 17.69 -2.07 -8.30
C LEU A 74 18.22 -3.51 -8.44
N LYS A 75 17.33 -4.51 -8.37
CA LYS A 75 17.68 -5.91 -8.60
C LYS A 75 18.14 -6.15 -10.03
N GLU A 76 17.44 -5.60 -11.03
CA GLU A 76 17.82 -5.71 -12.46
C GLU A 76 19.21 -5.11 -12.70
N GLU A 77 19.54 -4.02 -12.02
CA GLU A 77 20.84 -3.35 -12.09
C GLU A 77 21.94 -4.04 -11.25
N GLY A 78 21.62 -5.13 -10.56
CA GLY A 78 22.56 -5.86 -9.71
C GLY A 78 22.98 -5.12 -8.44
N LYS A 79 22.23 -4.08 -8.03
CA LYS A 79 22.54 -3.26 -6.84
C LYS A 79 22.09 -3.89 -5.54
N LEU A 80 21.08 -4.77 -5.59
CA LEU A 80 20.60 -5.56 -4.45
C LEU A 80 19.97 -6.88 -4.90
N ASN A 81 19.80 -7.79 -3.94
CA ASN A 81 19.04 -9.03 -4.13
C ASN A 81 17.97 -9.15 -3.03
N PHE A 82 16.80 -9.65 -3.37
CA PHE A 82 15.69 -9.81 -2.41
C PHE A 82 15.97 -10.80 -1.29
N THR A 83 17.00 -11.66 -1.46
CA THR A 83 17.47 -12.60 -0.44
C THR A 83 18.46 -11.99 0.55
N GLU A 84 18.89 -10.76 0.34
CA GLU A 84 19.80 -10.08 1.26
C GLU A 84 19.11 -9.76 2.59
N PRO A 85 19.85 -9.85 3.71
CA PRO A 85 19.33 -9.50 5.02
C PRO A 85 19.00 -8.02 5.11
N LEU A 86 17.91 -7.69 5.77
CA LEU A 86 17.56 -6.29 6.07
C LEU A 86 18.68 -5.60 6.88
N LYS A 87 19.33 -6.35 7.77
CA LYS A 87 20.43 -5.86 8.62
C LYS A 87 21.62 -5.31 7.84
N ASP A 88 21.87 -5.79 6.63
CA ASP A 88 22.97 -5.30 5.79
C ASP A 88 22.75 -3.85 5.35
N PHE A 89 21.49 -3.41 5.31
CA PHE A 89 21.07 -2.05 4.94
C PHE A 89 20.72 -1.20 6.17
N ILE A 90 20.19 -1.83 7.23
CA ILE A 90 19.81 -1.20 8.49
C ILE A 90 20.51 -1.95 9.63
N PRO A 91 21.76 -1.59 9.97
CA PRO A 91 22.56 -2.31 10.97
C PRO A 91 21.93 -2.37 12.37
N GLU A 92 21.09 -1.39 12.70
CA GLU A 92 20.36 -1.31 13.97
C GLU A 92 19.21 -2.33 14.08
N PHE A 93 18.78 -2.91 12.95
CA PHE A 93 17.74 -3.94 12.95
C PHE A 93 18.29 -5.25 13.52
N LYS A 94 17.65 -5.76 14.57
CA LYS A 94 18.24 -6.82 15.40
C LYS A 94 18.10 -8.23 14.82
N ASP A 95 17.01 -8.51 14.09
CA ASP A 95 16.73 -9.86 13.62
C ASP A 95 17.38 -10.14 12.25
N GLU A 96 18.45 -10.90 12.26
CA GLU A 96 19.24 -11.23 11.07
C GLU A 96 18.54 -12.16 10.07
N ARG A 97 17.40 -12.74 10.46
CA ARG A 97 16.64 -13.67 9.61
C ARG A 97 15.82 -12.96 8.53
N ILE A 98 15.47 -11.69 8.79
CA ILE A 98 14.61 -10.92 7.90
C ILE A 98 15.33 -10.58 6.60
N ARG A 99 14.70 -10.93 5.48
CA ARG A 99 15.17 -10.63 4.13
C ARG A 99 14.32 -9.54 3.50
N LEU A 100 14.84 -8.86 2.49
CA LEU A 100 14.06 -7.87 1.73
C LEU A 100 12.78 -8.47 1.13
N SER A 101 12.83 -9.74 0.69
CA SER A 101 11.66 -10.48 0.22
C SER A 101 10.57 -10.63 1.29
N ASP A 102 10.94 -10.80 2.56
CA ASP A 102 9.96 -10.98 3.64
C ASP A 102 9.16 -9.69 3.90
N LEU A 103 9.80 -8.53 3.69
CA LEU A 103 9.16 -7.22 3.75
C LEU A 103 8.23 -6.99 2.54
N LEU A 104 8.75 -7.26 1.32
CA LEU A 104 7.99 -7.11 0.08
C LEU A 104 6.71 -7.96 0.04
N THR A 105 6.74 -9.13 0.68
CA THR A 105 5.61 -10.08 0.71
C THR A 105 4.79 -10.03 1.99
N HIS A 106 5.11 -9.11 2.91
CA HIS A 106 4.44 -9.01 4.21
C HIS A 106 4.50 -10.30 5.06
N THR A 107 5.60 -11.04 4.95
CA THR A 107 5.83 -12.28 5.71
C THR A 107 6.92 -12.14 6.78
N SER A 108 7.35 -10.92 7.05
CA SER A 108 8.40 -10.59 8.01
C SER A 108 8.06 -10.91 9.48
N GLY A 109 6.79 -11.04 9.82
CA GLY A 109 6.36 -11.19 11.22
C GLY A 109 6.58 -9.94 12.09
N ILE A 110 7.03 -8.81 11.52
CA ILE A 110 7.22 -7.56 12.26
C ILE A 110 5.85 -7.00 12.66
N ARG A 111 5.67 -6.67 13.93
CA ARG A 111 4.44 -6.01 14.41
C ARG A 111 4.45 -4.53 14.03
N GLY A 112 3.38 -4.11 13.34
CA GLY A 112 3.23 -2.74 12.86
C GLY A 112 2.65 -1.74 13.85
N TRP A 113 2.46 -2.09 15.15
CA TRP A 113 1.87 -1.18 16.12
C TRP A 113 2.94 -0.50 16.98
N ILE A 114 2.91 0.83 17.00
CA ILE A 114 3.74 1.67 17.88
C ILE A 114 2.78 2.55 18.69
N PRO A 115 2.78 2.43 20.03
CA PRO A 115 1.97 3.31 20.88
C PRO A 115 2.35 4.78 20.66
N ASN A 116 1.34 5.64 20.69
CA ASN A 116 1.51 7.11 20.59
C ASN A 116 2.34 7.58 19.38
N ARG A 117 2.32 6.82 18.29
CA ARG A 117 3.13 7.09 17.08
C ARG A 117 2.94 8.51 16.53
N ASP A 118 1.74 9.07 16.70
CA ASP A 118 1.37 10.38 16.16
C ASP A 118 1.94 11.54 17.02
N GLU A 119 2.45 11.23 18.22
CA GLU A 119 3.08 12.18 19.16
C GLU A 119 4.62 12.11 19.10
N LEU A 120 5.17 11.07 18.46
CA LEU A 120 6.61 10.88 18.37
C LEU A 120 7.22 11.83 17.33
N ALA A 121 8.37 12.40 17.67
CA ALA A 121 9.21 13.05 16.68
C ALA A 121 9.71 12.05 15.64
N ALA A 122 9.94 12.49 14.39
CA ALA A 122 10.31 11.58 13.30
C ALA A 122 11.51 10.66 13.60
N PRO A 123 12.61 11.13 14.26
CA PRO A 123 13.72 10.23 14.61
C PRO A 123 13.34 9.16 15.63
N ASP A 124 12.49 9.50 16.60
CA ASP A 124 12.05 8.56 17.63
C ASP A 124 11.07 7.52 17.06
N LEU A 125 10.18 7.96 16.17
CA LEU A 125 9.28 7.07 15.43
C LEU A 125 10.08 6.09 14.58
N LEU A 126 11.10 6.56 13.85
CA LEU A 126 11.97 5.72 13.05
C LEU A 126 12.70 4.68 13.90
N LYS A 127 13.28 5.10 15.04
CA LYS A 127 13.92 4.22 16.01
C LYS A 127 12.94 3.17 16.56
N ALA A 128 11.70 3.57 16.86
CA ALA A 128 10.65 2.66 17.33
C ALA A 128 10.28 1.63 16.24
N ILE A 129 10.20 2.05 14.97
CA ILE A 129 9.94 1.16 13.81
C ILE A 129 11.05 0.12 13.67
N ILE A 130 12.32 0.56 13.68
CA ILE A 130 13.49 -0.34 13.58
C ILE A 130 13.56 -1.31 14.77
N GLY A 131 13.08 -0.87 15.95
CA GLY A 131 13.07 -1.66 17.17
C GLY A 131 11.90 -2.63 17.32
N LEU A 132 10.98 -2.70 16.36
CA LEU A 132 9.81 -3.58 16.45
C LEU A 132 10.21 -5.07 16.48
N PRO A 133 9.55 -5.88 17.32
CA PRO A 133 9.84 -7.30 17.41
C PRO A 133 9.34 -8.08 16.19
N VAL A 134 10.08 -9.12 15.84
CA VAL A 134 9.62 -10.17 14.93
C VAL A 134 8.89 -11.23 15.74
N THR A 135 7.66 -11.53 15.36
CA THR A 135 6.80 -12.51 16.04
C THR A 135 6.99 -13.92 15.48
N ASP A 136 6.31 -14.90 16.08
CA ASP A 136 6.22 -16.30 15.62
C ASP A 136 5.48 -16.46 14.28
N GLU A 137 4.83 -15.41 13.80
CA GLU A 137 4.21 -15.38 12.48
C GLU A 137 5.22 -15.25 11.32
N PHE A 138 6.51 -15.06 11.62
CA PHE A 138 7.57 -14.99 10.61
C PHE A 138 7.51 -16.16 9.63
N LYS A 139 7.33 -15.87 8.34
CA LYS A 139 7.19 -16.84 7.23
C LYS A 139 6.05 -17.84 7.35
N THR A 140 5.23 -17.76 8.39
CA THR A 140 4.07 -18.65 8.57
C THR A 140 2.76 -17.99 8.16
N LYS A 141 2.69 -16.63 8.24
CA LYS A 141 1.52 -15.85 7.84
C LYS A 141 1.90 -14.60 7.08
N MET A 142 1.08 -14.25 6.09
CA MET A 142 1.12 -12.93 5.47
C MET A 142 0.30 -11.97 6.33
N ARG A 143 0.96 -10.92 6.83
CA ARG A 143 0.35 -9.84 7.62
C ARG A 143 0.69 -8.50 6.99
N TYR A 144 -0.29 -7.90 6.35
CA TYR A 144 -0.14 -6.57 5.79
C TYR A 144 0.24 -5.57 6.88
N ALA A 145 1.34 -4.85 6.70
CA ALA A 145 1.81 -3.80 7.59
C ALA A 145 2.59 -2.73 6.82
N ASP A 146 2.27 -1.47 7.06
CA ASP A 146 2.99 -0.33 6.46
C ASP A 146 4.45 -0.32 6.87
N THR A 147 4.75 -0.79 8.09
CA THR A 147 6.11 -0.90 8.63
C THR A 147 7.07 -1.62 7.70
N ASN A 148 6.62 -2.68 7.02
CA ASN A 148 7.44 -3.40 6.05
C ASN A 148 7.93 -2.48 4.93
N PHE A 149 7.05 -1.67 4.39
CA PHE A 149 7.35 -0.77 3.29
C PHE A 149 8.05 0.51 3.74
N ILE A 150 7.86 0.94 4.99
CA ILE A 150 8.66 2.01 5.60
C ILE A 150 10.12 1.55 5.71
N LEU A 151 10.37 0.32 6.20
CA LEU A 151 11.71 -0.25 6.27
C LEU A 151 12.36 -0.42 4.89
N LEU A 152 11.58 -0.84 3.86
CA LEU A 152 12.08 -0.87 2.48
C LEU A 152 12.44 0.53 1.96
N GLY A 153 11.75 1.58 2.40
CA GLY A 153 12.07 2.96 2.03
C GLY A 153 13.37 3.49 2.64
N LEU A 154 13.98 2.76 3.59
CA LEU A 154 15.27 3.11 4.20
C LEU A 154 16.46 2.37 3.55
N VAL A 155 16.18 1.37 2.74
CA VAL A 155 17.15 0.60 1.97
C VAL A 155 17.58 1.34 0.73
#